data_249e4c3b207ec582133544704de01edd
#
_entry.id   249e4c3b207ec582133544704de01edd
#
_cell.length_a   1.000
_cell.length_b   1.000
_cell.length_c   1.000
_cell.angle_alpha   90.00
_cell.angle_beta   90.00
_cell.angle_gamma   90.00
#
_symmetry.space_group_name_H-M   'P 1'
#
loop_
_entity.id
_entity.type
_entity.pdbx_description
1 polymer ?
#
loop_
_entity_poly.entity_id
_entity_poly.type
_entity_poly.pdbx_seq_one_letter_code
_entity_poly.pdbx_strand_id
1 'polypeptide(L)'
;MKIDIMTLFPEMINAVMRESIIGRAQDKGIVEVKATNIRDYALDKHHKADDAPYGGGRGQVMLAEPLYLCHEALSGGEHVHTVFLSAQGAPFNQEKARELLAKEHFILVCGHYEGIDQRFIDECVD
;
A
#
# COMPACT_ATOMS: atom_id res chain seq x y z
N MET A 1 -4.44 0.86 16.88
CA MET A 1 -3.96 1.41 15.60
C MET A 1 -4.07 0.33 14.52
N LYS A 2 -4.52 0.72 13.34
CA LYS A 2 -4.66 -0.18 12.20
C LYS A 2 -3.79 0.29 11.03
N ILE A 3 -3.02 -0.63 10.45
CA ILE A 3 -2.17 -0.37 9.29
C ILE A 3 -2.56 -1.37 8.20
N ASP A 4 -3.14 -0.87 7.12
CA ASP A 4 -3.36 -1.67 5.93
C ASP A 4 -2.19 -1.48 4.96
N ILE A 5 -1.70 -2.56 4.39
CA ILE A 5 -0.58 -2.53 3.44
C ILE A 5 -1.05 -3.10 2.10
N MET A 6 -1.09 -2.24 1.09
CA MET A 6 -1.34 -2.64 -0.29
C MET A 6 -0.05 -3.13 -0.93
N THR A 7 0.01 -4.36 -1.37
CA THR A 7 1.23 -4.98 -1.90
C THR A 7 0.91 -6.06 -2.92
N LEU A 8 1.88 -6.41 -3.76
CA LEU A 8 1.81 -7.61 -4.61
C LEU A 8 2.30 -8.87 -3.90
N PHE A 9 2.90 -8.74 -2.71
CA PHE A 9 3.56 -9.83 -1.98
C PHE A 9 3.11 -9.89 -0.51
N PRO A 10 1.83 -10.16 -0.24
CA PRO A 10 1.31 -10.12 1.12
C PRO A 10 1.96 -11.15 2.06
N GLU A 11 2.35 -12.32 1.56
CA GLU A 11 2.96 -13.37 2.38
C GLU A 11 4.31 -12.93 2.96
N MET A 12 5.09 -12.19 2.18
CA MET A 12 6.38 -11.65 2.64
C MET A 12 6.19 -10.65 3.79
N ILE A 13 5.20 -9.77 3.65
CA ILE A 13 4.86 -8.80 4.70
C ILE A 13 4.35 -9.52 5.96
N ASN A 14 3.40 -10.43 5.79
CA ASN A 14 2.81 -11.16 6.91
C ASN A 14 3.85 -11.97 7.68
N ALA A 15 4.80 -12.60 6.98
CA ALA A 15 5.86 -13.38 7.62
C ALA A 15 6.71 -12.52 8.57
N VAL A 16 7.08 -11.31 8.15
CA VAL A 16 7.86 -10.37 8.95
C VAL A 16 7.01 -9.80 10.11
N MET A 17 5.78 -9.42 9.85
CA MET A 17 4.91 -8.76 10.83
C MET A 17 4.42 -9.70 11.96
N ARG A 18 4.56 -11.00 11.79
CA ARG A 18 4.25 -11.98 12.86
C ARG A 18 5.38 -12.19 13.86
N GLU A 19 6.56 -11.67 13.54
CA GLU A 19 7.77 -11.92 14.32
C GLU A 19 8.04 -10.82 15.35
N SER A 20 8.77 -11.21 16.41
CA SER A 20 9.37 -10.32 17.39
C SER A 20 8.39 -9.33 18.04
N ILE A 21 8.82 -8.08 18.21
CA ILE A 21 8.06 -7.05 18.93
C ILE A 21 6.74 -6.69 18.23
N ILE A 22 6.73 -6.68 16.89
CA ILE A 22 5.52 -6.36 16.12
C ILE A 22 4.48 -7.48 16.27
N GLY A 23 4.91 -8.74 16.19
CA GLY A 23 4.03 -9.88 16.43
C GLY A 23 3.40 -9.83 17.82
N ARG A 24 4.19 -9.53 18.84
CA ARG A 24 3.69 -9.39 20.21
C ARG A 24 2.71 -8.22 20.37
N ALA A 25 2.97 -7.10 19.68
CA ALA A 25 2.06 -5.96 19.70
C ALA A 25 0.70 -6.28 19.07
N GLN A 26 0.70 -7.06 17.98
CA GLN A 26 -0.52 -7.53 17.37
C GLN A 26 -1.29 -8.50 18.29
N ASP A 27 -0.60 -9.44 18.92
CA ASP A 27 -1.21 -10.38 19.87
C ASP A 27 -1.87 -9.67 21.05
N LYS A 28 -1.32 -8.54 21.47
CA LYS A 28 -1.88 -7.70 22.53
C LYS A 28 -2.96 -6.73 22.06
N GLY A 29 -3.26 -6.69 20.76
CA GLY A 29 -4.25 -5.78 20.21
C GLY A 29 -3.82 -4.31 20.17
N ILE A 30 -2.52 -4.01 20.33
CA ILE A 30 -1.98 -2.64 20.27
C ILE A 30 -1.99 -2.13 18.84
N VAL A 31 -1.66 -2.99 17.88
CA VAL A 31 -1.65 -2.69 16.44
C VAL A 31 -2.21 -3.87 15.67
N GLU A 32 -2.91 -3.59 14.59
CA GLU A 32 -3.33 -4.58 13.59
C GLU A 32 -2.64 -4.22 12.27
N VAL A 33 -1.86 -5.14 11.72
CA VAL A 33 -1.20 -4.98 10.42
C VAL A 33 -1.79 -6.00 9.46
N LYS A 34 -2.39 -5.53 8.37
CA LYS A 34 -3.00 -6.40 7.37
C LYS A 34 -2.41 -6.09 5.99
N ALA A 35 -1.78 -7.08 5.37
CA ALA A 35 -1.31 -7.01 4.00
C ALA A 35 -2.39 -7.53 3.05
N THR A 36 -2.70 -6.75 2.00
CA THR A 36 -3.70 -7.08 1.00
C THR A 36 -3.06 -7.13 -0.38
N ASN A 37 -3.33 -8.20 -1.12
CA ASN A 37 -2.81 -8.37 -2.46
C ASN A 37 -3.60 -7.51 -3.45
N ILE A 38 -2.92 -6.55 -4.08
CA ILE A 38 -3.50 -5.66 -5.09
C ILE A 38 -4.06 -6.47 -6.26
N ARG A 39 -3.45 -7.60 -6.63
CA ARG A 39 -3.92 -8.46 -7.73
C ARG A 39 -5.31 -9.02 -7.50
N ASP A 40 -5.74 -9.19 -6.26
CA ASP A 40 -7.08 -9.71 -5.95
C ASP A 40 -8.19 -8.75 -6.40
N TYR A 41 -7.84 -7.50 -6.69
CA TYR A 41 -8.75 -6.46 -7.18
C TYR A 41 -8.65 -6.21 -8.68
N ALA A 42 -7.81 -6.95 -9.39
CA ALA A 42 -7.76 -6.91 -10.84
C ALA A 42 -8.99 -7.63 -11.42
N LEU A 43 -9.72 -6.97 -12.31
CA LEU A 43 -10.99 -7.48 -12.85
C LEU A 43 -10.81 -8.45 -14.01
N ASP A 44 -9.62 -8.49 -14.61
CA ASP A 44 -9.35 -9.37 -15.73
C ASP A 44 -9.10 -10.82 -15.28
N LYS A 45 -9.23 -11.76 -16.23
CA LYS A 45 -9.05 -13.20 -16.02
C LYS A 45 -7.67 -13.57 -15.45
N HIS A 46 -6.63 -12.82 -15.81
CA HIS A 46 -5.26 -13.10 -15.42
C HIS A 46 -4.79 -12.30 -14.21
N HIS A 47 -5.67 -11.51 -13.59
CA HIS A 47 -5.34 -10.64 -12.46
C HIS A 47 -4.14 -9.73 -12.76
N LYS A 48 -4.18 -9.09 -13.93
CA LYS A 48 -3.12 -8.20 -14.41
C LYS A 48 -3.07 -6.93 -13.57
N ALA A 49 -1.93 -6.66 -12.97
CA ALA A 49 -1.71 -5.49 -12.12
C ALA A 49 -0.74 -4.47 -12.73
N ASP A 50 -0.19 -4.76 -13.91
CA ASP A 50 0.85 -3.95 -14.54
C ASP A 50 0.68 -3.87 -16.06
N ASP A 51 1.20 -2.81 -16.67
CA ASP A 51 1.23 -2.62 -18.12
C ASP A 51 2.43 -1.75 -18.53
N ALA A 52 2.65 -1.60 -19.83
CA ALA A 52 3.71 -0.75 -20.36
C ALA A 52 3.52 0.72 -19.95
N PRO A 53 4.61 1.49 -19.69
CA PRO A 53 4.51 2.90 -19.36
C PRO A 53 3.88 3.71 -20.50
N TYR A 54 3.11 4.76 -20.14
CA TYR A 54 2.62 5.72 -21.12
C TYR A 54 3.80 6.45 -21.80
N GLY A 55 3.70 6.63 -23.11
CA GLY A 55 4.74 7.27 -23.90
C GLY A 55 5.93 6.39 -24.24
N GLY A 56 5.88 5.12 -23.89
CA GLY A 56 6.94 4.15 -24.14
C GLY A 56 7.97 4.09 -23.01
N GLY A 57 9.04 3.39 -23.24
CA GLY A 57 10.08 3.14 -22.24
C GLY A 57 10.17 1.68 -21.83
N ARG A 58 11.15 1.36 -20.97
CA ARG A 58 11.37 0.00 -20.49
C ARG A 58 10.59 -0.27 -19.22
N GLY A 59 10.28 -1.53 -18.97
CA GLY A 59 9.65 -1.99 -17.74
C GLY A 59 8.13 -1.92 -17.77
N GLN A 60 7.54 -2.01 -16.61
CA GLN A 60 6.10 -2.05 -16.39
C GLN A 60 5.72 -1.03 -15.33
N VAL A 61 4.47 -0.57 -15.36
CA VAL A 61 3.89 0.34 -14.37
C VAL A 61 2.64 -0.32 -13.80
N MET A 62 2.41 -0.15 -12.49
CA MET A 62 1.21 -0.69 -11.86
C MET A 62 -0.03 0.06 -12.33
N LEU A 63 -1.05 -0.70 -12.72
CA LEU A 63 -2.31 -0.19 -13.25
C LEU A 63 -3.13 0.55 -12.18
N ALA A 64 -3.78 1.63 -12.58
CA ALA A 64 -4.63 2.43 -11.69
C ALA A 64 -5.84 1.66 -11.17
N GLU A 65 -6.54 0.89 -12.02
CA GLU A 65 -7.79 0.23 -11.64
C GLU A 65 -7.66 -0.74 -10.47
N PRO A 66 -6.74 -1.71 -10.44
CA PRO A 66 -6.56 -2.56 -9.26
C PRO A 66 -6.17 -1.78 -8.02
N LEU A 67 -5.35 -0.73 -8.17
CA LEU A 67 -4.96 0.15 -7.06
C LEU A 67 -6.17 0.87 -6.47
N TYR A 68 -7.01 1.47 -7.30
CA TYR A 68 -8.23 2.16 -6.85
C TYR A 68 -9.19 1.22 -6.14
N LEU A 69 -9.47 0.07 -6.74
CA LEU A 69 -10.41 -0.90 -6.16
C LEU A 69 -9.92 -1.45 -4.83
N CYS A 70 -8.64 -1.75 -4.73
CA CYS A 70 -8.03 -2.19 -3.48
C CYS A 70 -8.10 -1.09 -2.41
N HIS A 71 -7.72 0.13 -2.76
CA HIS A 71 -7.78 1.28 -1.86
C HIS A 71 -9.20 1.55 -1.37
N GLU A 72 -10.18 1.55 -2.25
CA GLU A 72 -11.58 1.74 -1.91
C GLU A 72 -12.09 0.67 -0.94
N ALA A 73 -11.73 -0.59 -1.18
CA ALA A 73 -12.10 -1.69 -0.29
C ALA A 73 -11.51 -1.53 1.12
N LEU A 74 -10.27 -1.05 1.23
CA LEU A 74 -9.59 -0.85 2.51
C LEU A 74 -10.06 0.41 3.24
N SER A 75 -10.36 1.47 2.52
CA SER A 75 -10.83 2.74 3.08
C SER A 75 -12.32 2.75 3.39
N GLY A 76 -13.09 1.83 2.81
CA GLY A 76 -14.55 1.82 2.96
C GLY A 76 -15.24 2.99 2.29
N GLY A 77 -14.60 3.63 1.32
CA GLY A 77 -15.10 4.83 0.65
C GLY A 77 -14.87 6.13 1.41
N GLU A 78 -14.26 6.06 2.58
CA GLU A 78 -13.91 7.22 3.39
C GLU A 78 -12.47 7.67 3.13
N HIS A 79 -12.13 8.89 3.54
CA HIS A 79 -10.74 9.33 3.48
C HIS A 79 -9.92 8.64 4.58
N VAL A 80 -8.96 7.83 4.17
CA VAL A 80 -7.95 7.23 5.06
C VAL A 80 -6.58 7.72 4.63
N HIS A 81 -5.80 8.23 5.57
CA HIS A 81 -4.46 8.72 5.29
C HIS A 81 -3.64 7.66 4.56
N THR A 82 -3.15 7.99 3.38
CA THR A 82 -2.50 7.03 2.48
C THR A 82 -1.09 7.48 2.13
N VAL A 83 -0.12 6.61 2.36
CA VAL A 83 1.30 6.87 2.13
C VAL A 83 1.80 5.93 1.05
N PHE A 84 2.39 6.49 0.00
CA PHE A 84 3.12 5.73 -1.01
C PHE A 84 4.62 5.75 -0.72
N LEU A 85 5.22 4.58 -0.63
CA LEU A 85 6.65 4.44 -0.40
C LEU A 85 7.41 4.64 -1.71
N SER A 86 8.11 5.75 -1.84
CA SER A 86 8.79 6.15 -3.07
C SER A 86 10.16 6.75 -2.78
N ALA A 87 11.11 6.53 -3.70
CA ALA A 87 12.41 7.16 -3.63
C ALA A 87 12.36 8.69 -3.86
N GLN A 88 11.26 9.19 -4.42
CA GLN A 88 11.03 10.63 -4.67
C GLN A 88 10.31 11.32 -3.51
N GLY A 89 9.88 10.57 -2.52
CA GLY A 89 9.16 11.10 -1.37
C GLY A 89 10.06 11.79 -0.35
N ALA A 90 9.44 12.41 0.65
CA ALA A 90 10.16 12.96 1.79
C ALA A 90 10.83 11.83 2.60
N PRO A 91 12.02 12.06 3.18
CA PRO A 91 12.66 11.05 4.00
C PRO A 91 11.79 10.63 5.19
N PHE A 92 11.73 9.34 5.44
CA PHE A 92 11.07 8.83 6.64
C PHE A 92 11.97 9.03 7.86
N ASN A 93 11.48 9.72 8.87
CA ASN A 93 12.19 10.02 10.09
C ASN A 93 11.27 9.86 11.31
N GLN A 94 11.81 10.10 12.49
CA GLN A 94 11.05 9.93 13.76
C GLN A 94 9.86 10.89 13.86
N GLU A 95 9.96 12.08 13.31
CA GLU A 95 8.86 13.03 13.27
C GLU A 95 7.70 12.50 12.44
N LYS A 96 8.00 11.99 11.24
CA LYS A 96 7.02 11.36 10.35
C LYS A 96 6.38 10.13 10.99
N ALA A 97 7.16 9.33 11.72
CA ALA A 97 6.63 8.19 12.46
C ALA A 97 5.61 8.62 13.53
N ARG A 98 5.88 9.73 14.24
CA ARG A 98 4.94 10.27 15.23
C ARG A 98 3.66 10.83 14.57
N GLU A 99 3.78 11.47 13.43
CA GLU A 99 2.61 11.92 12.64
C GLU A 99 1.70 10.74 12.29
N LEU A 100 2.28 9.65 11.79
CA LEU A 100 1.54 8.45 11.43
C LEU A 100 0.91 7.77 12.65
N LEU A 101 1.62 7.75 13.76
CA LEU A 101 1.10 7.19 15.02
C LEU A 101 -0.20 7.86 15.45
N ALA A 102 -0.34 9.16 15.21
CA ALA A 102 -1.54 9.94 15.55
C ALA A 102 -2.75 9.66 14.64
N LYS A 103 -2.57 8.91 13.54
CA LYS A 103 -3.64 8.68 12.55
C LYS A 103 -4.62 7.56 12.90
N GLU A 104 -4.37 6.75 13.88
CA GLU A 104 -5.18 5.59 14.27
C GLU A 104 -5.35 4.54 13.16
N HIS A 105 -5.64 4.94 11.92
CA HIS A 105 -5.72 4.09 10.73
C HIS A 105 -5.01 4.79 9.56
N PHE A 106 -4.13 4.09 8.88
CA PHE A 106 -3.53 4.56 7.64
C PHE A 106 -3.23 3.39 6.70
N ILE A 107 -3.05 3.72 5.42
CA ILE A 107 -2.76 2.77 4.36
C ILE A 107 -1.34 3.03 3.86
N LEU A 108 -0.52 1.98 3.78
CA LEU A 108 0.78 2.02 3.11
C LEU A 108 0.65 1.36 1.74
N VAL A 109 1.12 2.03 0.70
CA VAL A 109 1.16 1.49 -0.66
C VAL A 109 2.60 1.11 -0.99
N CYS A 110 2.84 -0.18 -1.16
CA CYS A 110 4.13 -0.71 -1.58
C CYS A 110 4.12 -0.92 -3.08
N GLY A 111 4.75 -0.03 -3.82
CA GLY A 111 4.88 -0.11 -5.27
C GLY A 111 5.85 -1.20 -5.69
N HIS A 112 5.77 -1.57 -6.96
CA HIS A 112 6.67 -2.50 -7.62
C HIS A 112 6.91 -2.03 -9.06
N TYR A 113 7.74 -2.75 -9.82
CA TYR A 113 8.09 -2.38 -11.18
C TYR A 113 8.76 -0.99 -11.25
N GLU A 114 8.54 -0.25 -12.35
CA GLU A 114 9.11 1.09 -12.55
C GLU A 114 8.32 2.19 -11.83
N GLY A 115 7.15 1.89 -11.32
CA GLY A 115 6.32 2.81 -10.57
C GLY A 115 4.85 2.44 -10.61
N ILE A 116 4.02 3.36 -10.14
CA ILE A 116 2.57 3.20 -10.15
C ILE A 116 1.92 4.31 -10.97
N ASP A 117 0.70 4.07 -11.45
CA ASP A 117 -0.03 5.06 -12.26
C ASP A 117 -0.19 6.36 -11.49
N GLN A 118 0.24 7.47 -12.09
CA GLN A 118 0.24 8.79 -11.45
C GLN A 118 -1.15 9.25 -11.03
N ARG A 119 -2.20 8.83 -11.73
CA ARG A 119 -3.58 9.19 -11.38
C ARG A 119 -3.95 8.69 -9.99
N PHE A 120 -3.51 7.48 -9.63
CA PHE A 120 -3.73 6.95 -8.29
C PHE A 120 -3.00 7.78 -7.23
N ILE A 121 -1.76 8.18 -7.50
CA ILE A 121 -1.00 9.04 -6.58
C ILE A 121 -1.71 10.37 -6.37
N ASP A 122 -2.14 11.01 -7.45
CA ASP A 122 -2.78 12.33 -7.41
C ASP A 122 -4.11 12.33 -6.64
N GLU A 123 -4.85 11.25 -6.72
CA GLU A 123 -6.20 11.18 -6.13
C GLU A 123 -6.26 10.53 -4.75
N CYS A 124 -5.39 9.57 -4.46
CA CYS A 124 -5.51 8.73 -3.26
C CYS A 124 -4.37 8.89 -2.26
N VAL A 125 -3.21 9.40 -2.67
CA VAL A 125 -2.03 9.48 -1.81
C VAL A 125 -1.90 10.85 -1.17
N ASP A 126 -1.71 10.89 0.15
CA ASP A 126 -1.45 12.10 0.92
C ASP A 126 0.03 12.44 0.99
#